data_64f21178c01c3fb30e117daf8bb9181f
#
_entry.id   64f21178c01c3fb30e117daf8bb9181f
#
_cell.length_a   1.000
_cell.length_b   1.000
_cell.length_c   1.000
_cell.angle_alpha   90.00
_cell.angle_beta   90.00
_cell.angle_gamma   90.00
#
_symmetry.space_group_name_H-M   'P 1'
#
loop_
_entity.id
_entity.type
_entity.pdbx_description
1 polymer ?
#
loop_
_entity_poly.entity_id
_entity_poly.type
_entity_poly.pdbx_seq_one_letter_code
_entity_poly.pdbx_strand_id
1 'polypeptide(L)'
;MTVNLLDLDAARLTAFLADNGEKPFRARQVLRWLHRFGQRDFDAMTDIAKSLREKLKALAVVVPPGLLADRVSDDGTRKFLFDVGGGNVIESVFIPELDRGTLCISTQAGCALDCSFCSTGKQGFNRNLTVAEIVGQLWQARQALRACQEQKGQSERVISNVVLMGMGEPLANLDNTVTALRLMLDDHAYGLSRRRVTVSTSGLVPAMDRLRDECAVALAVSLHAPNDRLRDELVPINRKYPLRELLAACLRYLEKAPRDFVTFEYVMLDGVNDTDALARELLALTRDVPCKFNLIPFNPFPGSRYRRSPATRIRRFVELLSDAGVVTTTRKTRGEDIAAACGQLAGQVLDRTQRTGRRSFVLHLDRQEVCT
;
A
#
# COMPACT_ATOMS: atom_id res chain seq x y z
N MET A 1 14.69 -12.57 -23.67
CA MET A 1 14.18 -11.45 -22.84
C MET A 1 14.94 -11.46 -21.52
N THR A 2 15.43 -10.32 -21.07
CA THR A 2 16.15 -10.21 -19.81
C THR A 2 15.16 -10.20 -18.63
N VAL A 3 15.41 -10.98 -17.59
CA VAL A 3 14.51 -11.12 -16.42
C VAL A 3 14.82 -10.03 -15.40
N ASN A 4 13.81 -9.31 -14.91
CA ASN A 4 14.01 -8.40 -13.78
C ASN A 4 13.95 -9.19 -12.48
N LEU A 5 15.07 -9.30 -11.77
CA LEU A 5 15.16 -10.10 -10.55
C LEU A 5 14.31 -9.58 -9.40
N LEU A 6 13.89 -8.31 -9.43
CA LEU A 6 12.94 -7.77 -8.44
C LEU A 6 11.50 -8.32 -8.61
N ASP A 7 11.18 -8.97 -9.74
CA ASP A 7 9.90 -9.65 -9.96
C ASP A 7 9.85 -11.06 -9.34
N LEU A 8 10.97 -11.57 -8.82
CA LEU A 8 11.11 -12.95 -8.37
C LEU A 8 11.16 -13.03 -6.83
N ASP A 9 10.22 -13.76 -6.24
CA ASP A 9 10.34 -14.22 -4.85
C ASP A 9 11.39 -15.36 -4.72
N ALA A 10 11.64 -15.82 -3.50
CA ALA A 10 12.64 -16.83 -3.23
C ALA A 10 12.43 -18.11 -4.04
N ALA A 11 11.18 -18.55 -4.23
CA ALA A 11 10.86 -19.76 -4.98
C ALA A 11 11.13 -19.57 -6.48
N ARG A 12 10.64 -18.47 -7.06
CA ARG A 12 10.84 -18.14 -8.47
C ARG A 12 12.31 -17.87 -8.81
N LEU A 13 13.04 -17.19 -7.90
CA LEU A 13 14.47 -16.96 -8.08
C LEU A 13 15.27 -18.29 -8.01
N THR A 14 14.87 -19.19 -7.12
CA THR A 14 15.49 -20.52 -7.03
C THR A 14 15.27 -21.30 -8.33
N ALA A 15 14.06 -21.30 -8.88
CA ALA A 15 13.76 -21.94 -10.15
C ALA A 15 14.56 -21.30 -11.30
N PHE A 16 14.59 -19.98 -11.40
CA PHE A 16 15.37 -19.26 -12.41
C PHE A 16 16.85 -19.63 -12.37
N LEU A 17 17.44 -19.71 -11.18
CA LEU A 17 18.84 -20.09 -11.02
C LEU A 17 19.09 -21.57 -11.34
N ALA A 18 18.17 -22.46 -10.95
CA ALA A 18 18.25 -23.89 -11.28
C ALA A 18 18.20 -24.14 -12.79
N ASP A 19 17.32 -23.47 -13.51
CA ASP A 19 17.20 -23.52 -14.97
C ASP A 19 18.49 -23.05 -15.68
N ASN A 20 19.31 -22.25 -14.96
CA ASN A 20 20.61 -21.77 -15.44
C ASN A 20 21.81 -22.55 -14.83
N GLY A 21 21.57 -23.74 -14.26
CA GLY A 21 22.59 -24.64 -13.77
C GLY A 21 23.21 -24.25 -12.42
N GLU A 22 22.53 -23.40 -11.63
CA GLU A 22 23.01 -22.95 -10.34
C GLU A 22 22.33 -23.68 -9.17
N LYS A 23 23.06 -23.80 -8.04
CA LYS A 23 22.54 -24.48 -6.85
C LYS A 23 21.50 -23.62 -6.10
N PRO A 24 20.47 -24.23 -5.44
CA PRO A 24 19.39 -23.49 -4.76
C PRO A 24 19.84 -22.48 -3.72
N PHE A 25 20.95 -22.72 -2.99
CA PHE A 25 21.43 -21.79 -1.97
C PHE A 25 21.88 -20.43 -2.54
N ARG A 26 22.19 -20.35 -3.84
CA ARG A 26 22.56 -19.13 -4.54
C ARG A 26 21.41 -18.11 -4.52
N ALA A 27 20.16 -18.56 -4.53
CA ALA A 27 19.00 -17.66 -4.45
C ALA A 27 19.03 -16.82 -3.17
N ARG A 28 19.40 -17.41 -2.03
CA ARG A 28 19.51 -16.66 -0.76
C ARG A 28 20.59 -15.59 -0.82
N GLN A 29 21.73 -15.87 -1.44
CA GLN A 29 22.80 -14.88 -1.61
C GLN A 29 22.32 -13.72 -2.48
N VAL A 30 21.72 -14.01 -3.63
CA VAL A 30 21.19 -13.00 -4.55
C VAL A 30 20.09 -12.16 -3.89
N LEU A 31 19.12 -12.77 -3.19
CA LEU A 31 18.06 -12.05 -2.45
C LEU A 31 18.65 -11.06 -1.44
N ARG A 32 19.67 -11.47 -0.69
CA ARG A 32 20.34 -10.58 0.28
C ARG A 32 20.96 -9.36 -0.40
N TRP A 33 21.65 -9.57 -1.52
CA TRP A 33 22.24 -8.47 -2.26
C TRP A 33 21.19 -7.52 -2.82
N LEU A 34 20.14 -8.05 -3.43
CA LEU A 34 19.08 -7.25 -4.04
C LEU A 34 18.28 -6.46 -3.01
N HIS A 35 17.74 -7.15 -1.99
CA HIS A 35 16.73 -6.56 -1.12
C HIS A 35 17.28 -6.08 0.22
N ARG A 36 18.21 -6.82 0.86
CA ARG A 36 18.77 -6.42 2.15
C ARG A 36 19.82 -5.34 2.01
N PHE A 37 20.73 -5.47 1.05
CA PHE A 37 21.79 -4.49 0.80
C PHE A 37 21.38 -3.43 -0.22
N GLY A 38 20.36 -3.68 -1.04
CA GLY A 38 19.89 -2.74 -2.06
C GLY A 38 20.89 -2.59 -3.21
N GLN A 39 21.64 -3.64 -3.52
CA GLN A 39 22.64 -3.62 -4.59
C GLN A 39 22.04 -4.05 -5.92
N ARG A 40 22.29 -3.32 -6.97
CA ARG A 40 21.86 -3.63 -8.34
C ARG A 40 23.03 -3.96 -9.30
N ASP A 41 24.26 -3.60 -8.90
CA ASP A 41 25.45 -3.96 -9.66
C ASP A 41 25.90 -5.36 -9.26
N PHE A 42 25.88 -6.30 -10.20
CA PHE A 42 26.29 -7.68 -9.96
C PHE A 42 27.79 -7.79 -9.64
N ASP A 43 28.63 -6.88 -10.13
CA ASP A 43 30.07 -6.89 -9.83
C ASP A 43 30.37 -6.57 -8.37
N ALA A 44 29.54 -5.78 -7.73
CA ALA A 44 29.66 -5.46 -6.31
C ALA A 44 29.20 -6.61 -5.38
N MET A 45 28.61 -7.68 -5.91
CA MET A 45 28.11 -8.85 -5.14
C MET A 45 29.26 -9.82 -4.83
N THR A 46 30.13 -9.45 -3.91
CA THR A 46 31.47 -10.07 -3.73
C THR A 46 31.46 -11.52 -3.21
N ASP A 47 30.40 -11.97 -2.50
CA ASP A 47 30.24 -13.36 -2.04
C ASP A 47 29.55 -14.28 -3.08
N ILE A 48 29.24 -13.75 -4.26
CA ILE A 48 28.73 -14.51 -5.41
C ILE A 48 29.89 -14.82 -6.36
N ALA A 49 29.99 -16.08 -6.80
CA ALA A 49 31.03 -16.52 -7.73
C ALA A 49 31.04 -15.66 -9.01
N LYS A 50 32.23 -15.34 -9.51
CA LYS A 50 32.42 -14.51 -10.71
C LYS A 50 31.64 -15.09 -11.91
N SER A 51 31.66 -16.41 -12.09
CA SER A 51 30.90 -17.08 -13.16
C SER A 51 29.39 -16.83 -13.08
N LEU A 52 28.81 -16.82 -11.87
CA LEU A 52 27.39 -16.52 -11.69
C LEU A 52 27.12 -15.02 -11.93
N ARG A 53 27.99 -14.14 -11.50
CA ARG A 53 27.84 -12.69 -11.80
C ARG A 53 27.79 -12.42 -13.30
N GLU A 54 28.68 -13.04 -14.09
CA GLU A 54 28.66 -12.92 -15.55
C GLU A 54 27.38 -13.51 -16.17
N LYS A 55 26.90 -14.66 -15.68
CA LYS A 55 25.61 -15.20 -16.11
C LYS A 55 24.45 -14.23 -15.81
N LEU A 56 24.42 -13.66 -14.60
CA LEU A 56 23.36 -12.71 -14.21
C LEU A 56 23.39 -11.45 -15.09
N LYS A 57 24.54 -10.91 -15.42
CA LYS A 57 24.66 -9.78 -16.36
C LYS A 57 24.07 -10.08 -17.74
N ALA A 58 24.21 -11.32 -18.22
CA ALA A 58 23.71 -11.72 -19.52
C ALA A 58 22.18 -12.01 -19.52
N LEU A 59 21.64 -12.51 -18.41
CA LEU A 59 20.29 -13.06 -18.34
C LEU A 59 19.29 -12.16 -17.56
N ALA A 60 19.78 -11.27 -16.73
CA ALA A 60 18.96 -10.57 -15.75
C ALA A 60 19.30 -9.09 -15.64
N VAL A 61 18.35 -8.33 -15.08
CA VAL A 61 18.50 -6.92 -14.71
C VAL A 61 17.93 -6.70 -13.30
N VAL A 62 18.29 -5.57 -12.68
CA VAL A 62 17.72 -5.10 -11.42
C VAL A 62 17.21 -3.68 -11.65
N VAL A 63 15.94 -3.56 -12.01
CA VAL A 63 15.33 -2.29 -12.41
C VAL A 63 14.12 -2.00 -11.51
N PRO A 64 14.29 -1.20 -10.44
CA PRO A 64 13.17 -0.64 -9.68
C PRO A 64 12.49 0.48 -10.50
N PRO A 65 11.27 0.93 -10.10
CA PRO A 65 10.62 2.08 -10.73
C PRO A 65 11.49 3.34 -10.58
N GLY A 66 11.49 4.19 -11.60
CA GLY A 66 12.28 5.41 -11.60
C GLY A 66 11.80 6.42 -10.56
N LEU A 67 12.65 6.88 -9.66
CA LEU A 67 12.32 7.94 -8.70
C LEU A 67 12.34 9.29 -9.42
N LEU A 68 11.17 9.94 -9.56
CA LEU A 68 11.02 11.24 -10.20
C LEU A 68 11.12 12.40 -9.21
N ALA A 69 10.57 12.22 -8.01
CA ALA A 69 10.58 13.25 -6.96
C ALA A 69 10.50 12.62 -5.58
N ASP A 70 11.08 13.33 -4.62
CA ASP A 70 11.05 13.04 -3.19
C ASP A 70 10.74 14.35 -2.45
N ARG A 71 9.49 14.51 -2.01
CA ARG A 71 8.99 15.73 -1.37
C ARG A 71 8.88 15.50 0.13
N VAL A 72 9.40 16.43 0.89
CA VAL A 72 9.39 16.39 2.36
C VAL A 72 8.41 17.44 2.88
N SER A 73 7.49 17.00 3.72
CA SER A 73 6.53 17.85 4.44
C SER A 73 7.16 18.42 5.72
N ASP A 74 6.61 19.53 6.22
CA ASP A 74 7.01 20.13 7.50
C ASP A 74 6.90 19.16 8.70
N ASP A 75 6.02 18.17 8.62
CA ASP A 75 5.85 17.15 9.67
C ASP A 75 6.78 15.93 9.50
N GLY A 76 7.71 15.99 8.54
CA GLY A 76 8.67 14.95 8.23
C GLY A 76 8.13 13.82 7.34
N THR A 77 6.85 13.86 6.96
CA THR A 77 6.28 12.94 5.97
C THR A 77 6.98 13.13 4.62
N ARG A 78 7.29 12.03 3.92
CA ARG A 78 7.91 12.09 2.59
C ARG A 78 7.02 11.46 1.55
N LYS A 79 6.81 12.14 0.45
CA LYS A 79 6.07 11.62 -0.71
C LYS A 79 7.02 11.40 -1.87
N PHE A 80 7.10 10.13 -2.29
CA PHE A 80 7.87 9.69 -3.43
C PHE A 80 6.98 9.57 -4.66
N LEU A 81 7.46 10.06 -5.80
CA LEU A 81 6.81 9.89 -7.11
C LEU A 81 7.67 8.95 -7.94
N PHE A 82 7.06 7.91 -8.49
CA PHE A 82 7.76 6.89 -9.27
C PHE A 82 7.19 6.79 -10.69
N ASP A 83 8.08 6.86 -11.68
CA ASP A 83 7.76 6.48 -13.05
C ASP A 83 7.65 4.96 -13.16
N VAL A 84 6.50 4.50 -13.62
CA VAL A 84 6.23 3.08 -13.88
C VAL A 84 6.06 2.80 -15.37
N GLY A 85 6.48 3.75 -16.22
CA GLY A 85 6.43 3.63 -17.66
C GLY A 85 5.05 3.86 -18.27
N GLY A 86 5.03 3.95 -19.61
CA GLY A 86 3.80 4.17 -20.35
C GLY A 86 3.09 5.49 -20.02
N GLY A 87 3.82 6.51 -19.52
CA GLY A 87 3.26 7.79 -19.10
C GLY A 87 2.49 7.73 -17.76
N ASN A 88 2.69 6.69 -16.96
CA ASN A 88 2.07 6.56 -15.63
C ASN A 88 3.07 6.87 -14.53
N VAL A 89 2.63 7.64 -13.55
CA VAL A 89 3.38 7.96 -12.32
C VAL A 89 2.53 7.54 -11.13
N ILE A 90 3.16 6.84 -10.18
CA ILE A 90 2.52 6.44 -8.93
C ILE A 90 3.17 7.14 -7.75
N GLU A 91 2.46 7.18 -6.63
CA GLU A 91 2.90 7.79 -5.39
C GLU A 91 3.06 6.78 -4.26
N SER A 92 4.07 7.02 -3.41
CA SER A 92 4.23 6.33 -2.12
C SER A 92 4.49 7.36 -1.03
N VAL A 93 4.11 7.06 0.20
CA VAL A 93 4.25 7.98 1.32
C VAL A 93 4.97 7.30 2.47
N PHE A 94 6.05 7.90 2.94
CA PHE A 94 6.72 7.51 4.18
C PHE A 94 6.27 8.43 5.31
N ILE A 95 5.79 7.83 6.40
CA ILE A 95 5.32 8.52 7.60
C ILE A 95 6.26 8.17 8.74
N PRO A 96 7.10 9.11 9.21
CA PRO A 96 7.94 8.91 10.37
C PRO A 96 7.11 9.00 11.65
N GLU A 97 7.43 8.13 12.62
CA GLU A 97 6.95 8.19 14.00
C GLU A 97 8.15 7.94 14.91
N LEU A 98 8.01 8.25 16.22
CA LEU A 98 9.12 8.19 17.18
C LEU A 98 9.91 6.87 17.13
N ASP A 99 9.18 5.73 17.15
CA ASP A 99 9.79 4.39 17.25
C ASP A 99 9.58 3.55 15.97
N ARG A 100 8.99 4.12 14.90
CA ARG A 100 8.65 3.39 13.68
C ARG A 100 8.54 4.30 12.47
N GLY A 101 8.79 3.72 11.30
CA GLY A 101 8.49 4.35 10.03
C GLY A 101 7.51 3.50 9.24
N THR A 102 6.42 4.08 8.78
CA THR A 102 5.42 3.40 7.96
C THR A 102 5.52 3.86 6.51
N LEU A 103 5.73 2.91 5.59
CA LEU A 103 5.68 3.19 4.16
C LEU A 103 4.34 2.74 3.58
N CYS A 104 3.60 3.68 3.00
CA CYS A 104 2.39 3.43 2.23
C CYS A 104 2.77 3.26 0.76
N ILE A 105 2.43 2.12 0.16
CA ILE A 105 2.79 1.77 -1.23
C ILE A 105 1.57 1.54 -2.08
N SER A 106 1.74 1.75 -3.39
CA SER A 106 0.75 1.57 -4.44
C SER A 106 0.84 0.19 -5.10
N THR A 107 -0.27 -0.33 -5.62
CA THR A 107 -0.35 -1.63 -6.29
C THR A 107 -0.88 -1.55 -7.72
N GLN A 108 -1.41 -0.41 -8.12
CA GLN A 108 -1.94 -0.17 -9.46
C GLN A 108 -1.61 1.26 -9.91
N ALA A 109 -1.54 1.48 -11.20
CA ALA A 109 -1.59 2.81 -11.81
C ALA A 109 -3.08 3.20 -11.95
N GLY A 110 -3.57 4.03 -11.03
CA GLY A 110 -5.00 4.31 -10.84
C GLY A 110 -5.76 3.24 -10.07
N CYS A 111 -7.10 3.26 -10.12
CA CYS A 111 -7.96 2.28 -9.45
C CYS A 111 -9.26 2.06 -10.20
N ALA A 112 -9.64 0.81 -10.41
CA ALA A 112 -10.88 0.46 -11.13
C ALA A 112 -12.14 0.54 -10.24
N LEU A 113 -12.01 0.63 -8.91
CA LEU A 113 -13.16 0.51 -7.99
C LEU A 113 -14.03 1.75 -7.87
N ASP A 114 -13.52 2.92 -8.28
CA ASP A 114 -14.28 4.19 -8.33
C ASP A 114 -14.93 4.63 -7.01
N CYS A 115 -14.28 4.39 -5.87
CA CYS A 115 -14.75 4.89 -4.59
C CYS A 115 -14.93 6.42 -4.66
N SER A 116 -16.13 6.90 -4.26
CA SER A 116 -16.56 8.28 -4.55
C SER A 116 -15.76 9.37 -3.80
N PHE A 117 -15.12 9.01 -2.69
CA PHE A 117 -14.31 9.87 -1.83
C PHE A 117 -12.79 9.76 -2.09
N CYS A 118 -12.36 9.01 -3.11
CA CYS A 118 -10.94 8.72 -3.36
C CYS A 118 -10.44 9.38 -4.64
N SER A 119 -9.38 10.19 -4.54
CA SER A 119 -8.76 10.84 -5.69
C SER A 119 -8.23 9.84 -6.71
N THR A 120 -7.55 8.78 -6.26
CA THR A 120 -7.06 7.70 -7.13
C THR A 120 -8.20 7.03 -7.91
N GLY A 121 -9.35 6.79 -7.24
CA GLY A 121 -10.53 6.20 -7.90
C GLY A 121 -11.10 7.11 -8.99
N LYS A 122 -11.00 8.43 -8.82
CA LYS A 122 -11.48 9.42 -9.79
C LYS A 122 -10.55 9.62 -10.98
N GLN A 123 -9.29 9.19 -10.88
CA GLN A 123 -8.36 9.21 -12.02
C GLN A 123 -8.57 8.07 -13.03
N GLY A 124 -9.39 7.08 -12.69
CA GLY A 124 -9.56 5.87 -13.49
C GLY A 124 -8.46 4.84 -13.28
N PHE A 125 -8.29 3.93 -14.23
CA PHE A 125 -7.38 2.79 -14.12
C PHE A 125 -6.61 2.59 -15.43
N ASN A 126 -5.32 2.34 -15.32
CA ASN A 126 -4.47 1.97 -16.46
C ASN A 126 -4.08 0.49 -16.41
N ARG A 127 -3.32 0.06 -15.41
CA ARG A 127 -2.83 -1.31 -15.27
C ARG A 127 -2.45 -1.69 -13.84
N ASN A 128 -2.31 -2.96 -13.63
CA ASN A 128 -1.66 -3.51 -12.44
C ASN A 128 -0.16 -3.19 -12.47
N LEU A 129 0.42 -2.96 -11.29
CA LEU A 129 1.87 -2.88 -11.13
C LEU A 129 2.48 -4.28 -11.12
N THR A 130 3.71 -4.43 -11.64
CA THR A 130 4.50 -5.65 -11.51
C THR A 130 5.02 -5.82 -10.07
N VAL A 131 5.56 -6.99 -9.76
CA VAL A 131 6.19 -7.21 -8.44
C VAL A 131 7.35 -6.24 -8.23
N ALA A 132 8.21 -6.06 -9.25
CA ALA A 132 9.32 -5.11 -9.23
C ALA A 132 8.87 -3.67 -8.99
N GLU A 133 7.72 -3.26 -9.53
CA GLU A 133 7.16 -1.93 -9.29
C GLU A 133 6.55 -1.81 -7.88
N ILE A 134 5.93 -2.85 -7.35
CA ILE A 134 5.38 -2.85 -5.98
C ILE A 134 6.51 -2.84 -4.95
N VAL A 135 7.42 -3.83 -5.01
CA VAL A 135 8.51 -3.95 -4.04
C VAL A 135 9.58 -2.89 -4.26
N GLY A 136 9.72 -2.41 -5.48
CA GLY A 136 10.66 -1.37 -5.86
C GLY A 136 10.39 -0.02 -5.20
N GLN A 137 9.13 0.29 -4.84
CA GLN A 137 8.79 1.45 -4.03
C GLN A 137 9.48 1.36 -2.64
N LEU A 138 9.40 0.18 -2.01
CA LEU A 138 10.09 -0.08 -0.73
C LEU A 138 11.61 -0.03 -0.91
N TRP A 139 12.12 -0.60 -2.00
CA TRP A 139 13.54 -0.60 -2.34
C TRP A 139 14.09 0.83 -2.48
N GLN A 140 13.46 1.67 -3.29
CA GLN A 140 13.85 3.07 -3.54
C GLN A 140 13.72 3.94 -2.28
N ALA A 141 12.58 3.83 -1.57
CA ALA A 141 12.36 4.58 -0.32
C ALA A 141 13.43 4.24 0.74
N ARG A 142 13.84 2.96 0.87
CA ARG A 142 14.94 2.58 1.78
C ARG A 142 16.26 3.22 1.39
N GLN A 143 16.59 3.28 0.11
CA GLN A 143 17.82 3.91 -0.35
C GLN A 143 17.82 5.42 -0.06
N ALA A 144 16.75 6.12 -0.41
CA ALA A 144 16.59 7.54 -0.15
C ALA A 144 16.67 7.88 1.35
N LEU A 145 16.02 7.07 2.20
CA LEU A 145 16.02 7.28 3.64
C LEU A 145 17.37 6.95 4.29
N ARG A 146 18.07 5.91 3.83
CA ARG A 146 19.43 5.58 4.31
C ARG A 146 20.43 6.68 4.00
N ALA A 147 20.44 7.20 2.79
CA ALA A 147 21.31 8.31 2.41
C ALA A 147 21.14 9.51 3.35
N CYS A 148 19.89 9.86 3.70
CA CYS A 148 19.62 10.93 4.66
C CYS A 148 20.07 10.61 6.10
N GLN A 149 20.02 9.33 6.53
CA GLN A 149 20.43 8.92 7.88
C GLN A 149 21.96 8.87 8.03
N GLU A 150 22.66 8.38 7.04
CA GLU A 150 24.13 8.35 7.02
C GLU A 150 24.69 9.77 7.15
N GLN A 151 24.06 10.76 6.50
CA GLN A 151 24.39 12.18 6.67
C GLN A 151 24.17 12.69 8.10
N LYS A 152 23.22 12.09 8.85
CA LYS A 152 22.89 12.45 10.24
C LYS A 152 23.60 11.58 11.29
N GLY A 153 24.45 10.62 10.88
CA GLY A 153 25.15 9.70 11.78
C GLY A 153 24.22 8.70 12.51
N GLN A 154 23.04 8.42 11.96
CA GLN A 154 22.05 7.51 12.55
C GLN A 154 22.01 6.19 11.79
N SER A 155 21.95 5.06 12.49
CA SER A 155 22.00 3.70 11.89
C SER A 155 20.75 2.83 12.16
N GLU A 156 19.55 3.42 12.30
CA GLU A 156 18.35 2.66 12.63
C GLU A 156 17.54 2.17 11.44
N ARG A 157 16.69 1.14 11.67
CA ARG A 157 15.75 0.60 10.68
C ARG A 157 14.63 1.59 10.41
N VAL A 158 14.77 2.42 9.38
CA VAL A 158 13.86 3.53 9.05
C VAL A 158 12.44 3.04 8.75
N ILE A 159 12.29 2.03 7.87
CA ILE A 159 10.98 1.47 7.51
C ILE A 159 10.76 0.20 8.32
N SER A 160 9.84 0.28 9.28
CA SER A 160 9.45 -0.84 10.14
C SER A 160 8.11 -1.45 9.77
N ASN A 161 7.25 -0.70 9.07
CA ASN A 161 5.91 -1.10 8.67
C ASN A 161 5.68 -0.77 7.20
N VAL A 162 4.93 -1.64 6.50
CA VAL A 162 4.47 -1.39 5.13
C VAL A 162 2.97 -1.56 5.08
N VAL A 163 2.28 -0.61 4.45
CA VAL A 163 0.83 -0.67 4.25
C VAL A 163 0.51 -0.51 2.76
N LEU A 164 -0.29 -1.41 2.22
CA LEU A 164 -0.74 -1.37 0.84
C LEU A 164 -2.05 -0.55 0.80
N MET A 165 -1.91 0.76 1.02
CA MET A 165 -2.99 1.74 1.12
C MET A 165 -2.79 2.94 0.18
N GLY A 166 -1.86 2.80 -0.77
CA GLY A 166 -1.58 3.79 -1.80
C GLY A 166 -2.58 3.71 -2.96
N MET A 167 -2.08 3.91 -4.17
CA MET A 167 -2.92 3.86 -5.37
C MET A 167 -3.28 2.42 -5.72
N GLY A 168 -4.59 2.18 -6.00
CA GLY A 168 -5.12 0.90 -6.46
C GLY A 168 -5.74 0.04 -5.36
N GLU A 169 -6.37 -1.05 -5.81
CA GLU A 169 -6.91 -2.13 -4.96
C GLU A 169 -5.92 -3.31 -4.98
N PRO A 170 -5.25 -3.62 -3.87
CA PRO A 170 -4.25 -4.69 -3.85
C PRO A 170 -4.79 -6.05 -4.27
N LEU A 171 -6.02 -6.35 -3.91
CA LEU A 171 -6.64 -7.65 -4.22
C LEU A 171 -7.10 -7.77 -5.68
N ALA A 172 -7.19 -6.66 -6.42
CA ALA A 172 -7.37 -6.70 -7.86
C ALA A 172 -6.07 -6.98 -8.62
N ASN A 173 -4.92 -6.92 -7.93
CA ASN A 173 -3.58 -7.30 -8.42
C ASN A 173 -2.97 -8.40 -7.54
N LEU A 174 -3.77 -9.42 -7.18
CA LEU A 174 -3.47 -10.35 -6.10
C LEU A 174 -2.16 -11.12 -6.31
N ASP A 175 -1.91 -11.68 -7.48
CA ASP A 175 -0.74 -12.54 -7.72
C ASP A 175 0.58 -11.76 -7.55
N ASN A 176 0.67 -10.55 -8.08
CA ASN A 176 1.83 -9.67 -7.88
C ASN A 176 1.92 -9.18 -6.43
N THR A 177 0.77 -8.87 -5.81
CA THR A 177 0.71 -8.47 -4.41
C THR A 177 1.22 -9.58 -3.50
N VAL A 178 0.76 -10.82 -3.65
CA VAL A 178 1.23 -11.96 -2.85
C VAL A 178 2.72 -12.22 -3.03
N THR A 179 3.23 -12.13 -4.27
CA THR A 179 4.66 -12.28 -4.54
C THR A 179 5.48 -11.17 -3.85
N ALA A 180 5.02 -9.92 -3.92
CA ALA A 180 5.67 -8.79 -3.23
C ALA A 180 5.60 -8.95 -1.69
N LEU A 181 4.48 -9.45 -1.14
CA LEU A 181 4.34 -9.75 0.29
C LEU A 181 5.35 -10.81 0.74
N ARG A 182 5.52 -11.90 -0.03
CA ARG A 182 6.52 -12.93 0.27
C ARG A 182 7.93 -12.36 0.34
N LEU A 183 8.30 -11.45 -0.58
CA LEU A 183 9.58 -10.74 -0.52
C LEU A 183 9.69 -9.84 0.73
N MET A 184 8.63 -9.12 1.10
CA MET A 184 8.63 -8.27 2.30
C MET A 184 8.80 -9.08 3.58
N LEU A 185 8.29 -10.31 3.62
CA LEU A 185 8.35 -11.19 4.78
C LEU A 185 9.63 -12.03 4.84
N ASP A 186 10.30 -12.28 3.71
CA ASP A 186 11.48 -13.15 3.63
C ASP A 186 12.66 -12.56 4.42
N ASP A 187 13.24 -13.38 5.32
CA ASP A 187 14.34 -12.99 6.20
C ASP A 187 15.62 -12.63 5.43
N HIS A 188 15.81 -13.19 4.23
CA HIS A 188 16.93 -12.86 3.36
C HIS A 188 16.69 -11.59 2.54
N ALA A 189 15.43 -11.11 2.46
CA ALA A 189 15.05 -9.87 1.78
C ALA A 189 14.80 -8.74 2.78
N TYR A 190 13.54 -8.45 3.11
CA TYR A 190 13.20 -7.33 4.00
C TYR A 190 12.99 -7.75 5.46
N GLY A 191 12.62 -9.00 5.73
CA GLY A 191 12.44 -9.57 7.07
C GLY A 191 11.41 -8.82 7.90
N LEU A 192 10.32 -8.39 7.28
CA LEU A 192 9.20 -7.77 7.99
C LEU A 192 8.31 -8.86 8.61
N SER A 193 7.80 -8.65 9.82
CA SER A 193 6.84 -9.59 10.37
C SER A 193 5.46 -9.42 9.71
N ARG A 194 4.68 -10.50 9.65
CA ARG A 194 3.30 -10.51 9.11
C ARG A 194 2.38 -9.46 9.76
N ARG A 195 2.65 -9.08 11.02
CA ARG A 195 1.91 -8.03 11.76
C ARG A 195 2.27 -6.62 11.34
N ARG A 196 3.42 -6.43 10.69
CA ARG A 196 3.96 -5.13 10.26
C ARG A 196 3.71 -4.83 8.79
N VAL A 197 3.15 -5.79 8.07
CA VAL A 197 2.69 -5.61 6.70
C VAL A 197 1.16 -5.68 6.71
N THR A 198 0.50 -4.65 6.19
CA THR A 198 -0.96 -4.55 6.17
C THR A 198 -1.45 -4.44 4.72
N VAL A 199 -2.31 -5.37 4.33
CA VAL A 199 -3.09 -5.24 3.08
C VAL A 199 -4.40 -4.54 3.43
N SER A 200 -4.74 -3.49 2.66
CA SER A 200 -6.04 -2.85 2.71
C SER A 200 -6.86 -3.27 1.49
N THR A 201 -8.15 -3.51 1.69
CA THR A 201 -9.06 -3.86 0.59
C THR A 201 -10.43 -3.21 0.76
N SER A 202 -11.05 -2.90 -0.35
CA SER A 202 -12.45 -2.49 -0.39
C SER A 202 -13.44 -3.66 -0.35
N GLY A 203 -12.94 -4.92 -0.30
CA GLY A 203 -13.76 -6.10 -0.11
C GLY A 203 -13.97 -6.96 -1.36
N LEU A 204 -12.89 -7.30 -2.08
CA LEU A 204 -12.92 -8.32 -3.11
C LEU A 204 -12.92 -9.72 -2.45
N VAL A 205 -14.11 -10.19 -2.04
CA VAL A 205 -14.29 -11.37 -1.17
C VAL A 205 -13.52 -12.61 -1.64
N PRO A 206 -13.60 -13.08 -2.91
CA PRO A 206 -12.85 -14.27 -3.33
C PRO A 206 -11.34 -14.09 -3.22
N ALA A 207 -10.85 -12.86 -3.45
CA ALA A 207 -9.43 -12.57 -3.35
C ALA A 207 -8.98 -12.43 -1.88
N MET A 208 -9.87 -12.05 -0.95
CA MET A 208 -9.60 -12.11 0.50
C MET A 208 -9.38 -13.55 0.95
N ASP A 209 -10.20 -14.50 0.52
CA ASP A 209 -10.03 -15.92 0.84
C ASP A 209 -8.71 -16.47 0.28
N ARG A 210 -8.34 -16.10 -0.95
CA ARG A 210 -7.04 -16.46 -1.50
C ARG A 210 -5.87 -15.85 -0.72
N LEU A 211 -5.93 -14.56 -0.35
CA LEU A 211 -4.89 -13.91 0.45
C LEU A 211 -4.71 -14.62 1.81
N ARG A 212 -5.82 -15.02 2.48
CA ARG A 212 -5.80 -15.79 3.70
C ARG A 212 -4.97 -17.08 3.55
N ASP A 213 -5.18 -17.78 2.44
CA ASP A 213 -4.57 -19.09 2.23
C ASP A 213 -3.12 -19.00 1.72
N GLU A 214 -2.81 -18.02 0.90
CA GLU A 214 -1.50 -17.89 0.24
C GLU A 214 -0.48 -17.09 1.05
N CYS A 215 -0.91 -16.00 1.72
CA CYS A 215 0.01 -15.10 2.45
C CYS A 215 -0.76 -14.19 3.44
N ALA A 216 -1.37 -14.76 4.47
CA ALA A 216 -2.11 -13.97 5.44
C ALA A 216 -1.20 -13.00 6.22
N VAL A 217 -1.45 -11.71 6.08
CA VAL A 217 -0.83 -10.58 6.79
C VAL A 217 -1.88 -9.79 7.56
N ALA A 218 -1.53 -8.69 8.22
CA ALA A 218 -2.55 -7.84 8.85
C ALA A 218 -3.52 -7.32 7.80
N LEU A 219 -4.83 -7.35 8.11
CA LEU A 219 -5.89 -6.93 7.21
C LEU A 219 -6.52 -5.61 7.68
N ALA A 220 -6.67 -4.69 6.73
CA ALA A 220 -7.53 -3.53 6.85
C ALA A 220 -8.65 -3.60 5.80
N VAL A 221 -9.85 -3.21 6.17
CA VAL A 221 -11.01 -3.21 5.28
C VAL A 221 -11.60 -1.82 5.20
N SER A 222 -11.67 -1.28 4.00
CA SER A 222 -12.34 -0.02 3.67
C SER A 222 -13.86 -0.20 3.79
N LEU A 223 -14.40 0.00 5.01
CA LEU A 223 -15.82 -0.21 5.32
C LEU A 223 -16.67 0.99 4.93
N HIS A 224 -16.38 2.16 5.50
CA HIS A 224 -16.88 3.51 5.19
C HIS A 224 -18.40 3.74 5.34
N ALA A 225 -19.20 2.71 5.52
CA ALA A 225 -20.65 2.81 5.74
C ALA A 225 -21.15 1.63 6.59
N PRO A 226 -22.23 1.83 7.39
CA PRO A 226 -22.80 0.78 8.22
C PRO A 226 -23.90 -0.04 7.51
N ASN A 227 -24.31 0.33 6.30
CA ASN A 227 -25.35 -0.36 5.53
C ASN A 227 -25.03 -0.37 4.04
N ASP A 228 -25.62 -1.33 3.31
CA ASP A 228 -25.36 -1.55 1.89
C ASP A 228 -25.77 -0.35 1.04
N ARG A 229 -26.91 0.30 1.35
CA ARG A 229 -27.39 1.47 0.58
C ARG A 229 -26.34 2.58 0.52
N LEU A 230 -25.80 2.96 1.66
CA LEU A 230 -24.78 4.02 1.72
C LEU A 230 -23.44 3.51 1.17
N ARG A 231 -23.10 2.24 1.42
CA ARG A 231 -21.85 1.68 0.93
C ARG A 231 -21.83 1.53 -0.59
N ASP A 232 -22.96 1.24 -1.23
CA ASP A 232 -23.08 1.19 -2.70
C ASP A 232 -22.74 2.53 -3.37
N GLU A 233 -23.01 3.65 -2.67
CA GLU A 233 -22.68 5.00 -3.14
C GLU A 233 -21.21 5.35 -2.90
N LEU A 234 -20.66 4.97 -1.75
CA LEU A 234 -19.31 5.31 -1.35
C LEU A 234 -18.28 4.35 -1.94
N VAL A 235 -18.56 3.05 -1.95
CA VAL A 235 -17.67 1.96 -2.32
C VAL A 235 -18.39 1.00 -3.28
N PRO A 236 -18.47 1.30 -4.59
CA PRO A 236 -19.34 0.61 -5.54
C PRO A 236 -19.17 -0.91 -5.67
N ILE A 237 -18.00 -1.46 -5.29
CA ILE A 237 -17.77 -2.91 -5.26
C ILE A 237 -18.72 -3.63 -4.29
N ASN A 238 -19.35 -2.91 -3.34
CA ASN A 238 -20.34 -3.43 -2.42
C ASN A 238 -21.53 -4.09 -3.13
N ARG A 239 -21.94 -3.55 -4.29
CA ARG A 239 -23.02 -4.15 -5.11
C ARG A 239 -22.71 -5.58 -5.54
N LYS A 240 -21.43 -5.92 -5.67
CA LYS A 240 -21.00 -7.27 -6.00
C LYS A 240 -20.77 -8.14 -4.76
N TYR A 241 -20.26 -7.53 -3.69
CA TYR A 241 -19.94 -8.19 -2.42
C TYR A 241 -20.54 -7.36 -1.28
N PRO A 242 -21.83 -7.58 -0.94
CA PRO A 242 -22.55 -6.87 0.13
C PRO A 242 -21.87 -7.05 1.50
N LEU A 243 -22.22 -6.17 2.44
CA LEU A 243 -21.64 -6.17 3.79
C LEU A 243 -21.69 -7.52 4.47
N ARG A 244 -22.80 -8.28 4.32
CA ARG A 244 -22.92 -9.62 4.90
C ARG A 244 -21.82 -10.57 4.42
N GLU A 245 -21.52 -10.56 3.12
CA GLU A 245 -20.48 -11.41 2.53
C GLU A 245 -19.08 -10.93 2.94
N LEU A 246 -18.90 -9.61 2.97
CA LEU A 246 -17.63 -8.99 3.39
C LEU A 246 -17.29 -9.34 4.83
N LEU A 247 -18.24 -9.21 5.77
CA LEU A 247 -18.01 -9.53 7.18
C LEU A 247 -17.79 -11.03 7.40
N ALA A 248 -18.50 -11.88 6.69
CA ALA A 248 -18.23 -13.32 6.70
C ALA A 248 -16.80 -13.64 6.19
N ALA A 249 -16.33 -12.94 5.15
CA ALA A 249 -14.94 -13.07 4.67
C ALA A 249 -13.92 -12.57 5.71
N CYS A 250 -14.23 -11.51 6.46
CA CYS A 250 -13.38 -11.05 7.56
C CYS A 250 -13.24 -12.12 8.65
N LEU A 251 -14.32 -12.79 9.04
CA LEU A 251 -14.26 -13.88 10.02
C LEU A 251 -13.42 -15.05 9.52
N ARG A 252 -13.61 -15.49 8.28
CA ARG A 252 -12.76 -16.54 7.67
C ARG A 252 -11.29 -16.12 7.60
N TYR A 253 -11.01 -14.84 7.32
CA TYR A 253 -9.64 -14.34 7.26
C TYR A 253 -8.93 -14.41 8.61
N LEU A 254 -9.65 -14.13 9.71
CA LEU A 254 -9.12 -14.16 11.06
C LEU A 254 -8.60 -15.54 11.49
N GLU A 255 -9.09 -16.64 10.89
CA GLU A 255 -8.60 -18.00 11.16
C GLU A 255 -7.09 -18.16 10.94
N LYS A 256 -6.49 -17.42 9.99
CA LYS A 256 -5.06 -17.47 9.65
C LYS A 256 -4.32 -16.14 9.81
N ALA A 257 -5.03 -15.08 10.19
CA ALA A 257 -4.46 -13.75 10.35
C ALA A 257 -3.39 -13.71 11.47
N PRO A 258 -2.35 -12.86 11.34
CA PRO A 258 -1.36 -12.70 12.40
C PRO A 258 -1.86 -11.84 13.58
N ARG A 259 -3.05 -11.29 13.48
CA ARG A 259 -3.77 -10.52 14.50
C ARG A 259 -5.15 -11.12 14.70
N ASP A 260 -5.68 -11.02 15.87
CA ASP A 260 -7.01 -11.50 16.31
C ASP A 260 -8.14 -10.51 15.99
N PHE A 261 -7.86 -9.48 15.19
CA PHE A 261 -8.83 -8.47 14.76
C PHE A 261 -8.55 -7.95 13.35
N VAL A 262 -9.60 -7.50 12.69
CA VAL A 262 -9.55 -6.72 11.44
C VAL A 262 -9.54 -5.22 11.78
N THR A 263 -8.82 -4.41 11.02
CA THR A 263 -8.92 -2.96 11.11
C THR A 263 -9.96 -2.47 10.11
N PHE A 264 -11.08 -1.90 10.57
CA PHE A 264 -12.03 -1.21 9.70
C PHE A 264 -11.62 0.26 9.52
N GLU A 265 -11.32 0.64 8.28
CA GLU A 265 -11.07 2.02 7.90
C GLU A 265 -12.43 2.69 7.61
N TYR A 266 -12.66 3.86 8.21
CA TYR A 266 -13.90 4.59 8.09
C TYR A 266 -13.63 6.08 7.84
N VAL A 267 -13.85 6.53 6.59
CA VAL A 267 -13.70 7.95 6.24
C VAL A 267 -14.87 8.76 6.83
N MET A 268 -14.58 9.90 7.45
CA MET A 268 -15.57 10.76 8.10
C MET A 268 -15.98 11.88 7.14
N LEU A 269 -17.19 11.76 6.60
CA LEU A 269 -17.78 12.67 5.60
C LEU A 269 -18.93 13.45 6.22
N ASP A 270 -18.79 14.78 6.27
CA ASP A 270 -19.75 15.70 6.88
C ASP A 270 -21.17 15.54 6.31
N GLY A 271 -22.12 15.23 7.18
CA GLY A 271 -23.54 15.05 6.84
C GLY A 271 -23.85 13.83 5.97
N VAL A 272 -22.89 12.92 5.79
CA VAL A 272 -23.05 11.73 4.94
C VAL A 272 -23.05 10.45 5.76
N ASN A 273 -21.96 10.19 6.51
CA ASN A 273 -21.80 8.94 7.26
C ASN A 273 -21.40 9.13 8.72
N ASP A 274 -21.53 10.35 9.26
CA ASP A 274 -20.98 10.77 10.55
C ASP A 274 -22.02 11.00 11.66
N THR A 275 -23.27 10.55 11.49
CA THR A 275 -24.33 10.74 12.49
C THR A 275 -24.27 9.71 13.62
N ASP A 276 -24.82 10.08 14.80
CA ASP A 276 -24.92 9.16 15.96
C ASP A 276 -25.73 7.88 15.63
N ALA A 277 -26.73 8.00 14.76
CA ALA A 277 -27.54 6.86 14.32
C ALA A 277 -26.68 5.88 13.51
N LEU A 278 -25.84 6.37 12.58
CA LEU A 278 -24.93 5.55 11.79
C LEU A 278 -23.80 4.94 12.63
N ALA A 279 -23.35 5.62 13.70
CA ALA A 279 -22.41 5.03 14.65
C ALA A 279 -23.02 3.80 15.37
N ARG A 280 -24.28 3.91 15.81
CA ARG A 280 -24.98 2.78 16.45
C ARG A 280 -25.26 1.63 15.46
N GLU A 281 -25.63 1.95 14.22
CA GLU A 281 -25.80 0.97 13.15
C GLU A 281 -24.47 0.24 12.83
N LEU A 282 -23.35 0.99 12.83
CA LEU A 282 -22.02 0.43 12.64
C LEU A 282 -21.63 -0.57 13.75
N LEU A 283 -21.94 -0.24 15.02
CA LEU A 283 -21.76 -1.14 16.16
C LEU A 283 -22.58 -2.41 16.03
N ALA A 284 -23.86 -2.28 15.62
CA ALA A 284 -24.73 -3.42 15.40
C ALA A 284 -24.23 -4.33 14.27
N LEU A 285 -23.77 -3.71 13.16
CA LEU A 285 -23.25 -4.42 12.00
C LEU A 285 -21.99 -5.25 12.34
N THR A 286 -21.09 -4.70 13.14
CA THR A 286 -19.77 -5.32 13.38
C THR A 286 -19.66 -6.09 14.69
N ARG A 287 -20.80 -6.30 15.40
CA ARG A 287 -20.85 -6.93 16.72
C ARG A 287 -20.09 -8.25 16.81
N ASP A 288 -20.24 -9.09 15.80
CA ASP A 288 -19.73 -10.46 15.78
C ASP A 288 -18.34 -10.58 15.14
N VAL A 289 -17.77 -9.47 14.67
CA VAL A 289 -16.44 -9.45 14.01
C VAL A 289 -15.42 -8.80 14.95
N PRO A 290 -14.42 -9.53 15.44
CA PRO A 290 -13.32 -8.93 16.20
C PRO A 290 -12.64 -7.83 15.36
N CYS A 291 -12.77 -6.59 15.79
CA CYS A 291 -12.30 -5.46 15.01
C CYS A 291 -11.85 -4.28 15.85
N LYS A 292 -11.16 -3.35 15.21
CA LYS A 292 -10.97 -1.99 15.64
C LYS A 292 -11.32 -1.01 14.53
N PHE A 293 -11.71 0.19 14.88
CA PHE A 293 -11.94 1.26 13.90
C PHE A 293 -10.77 2.21 13.81
N ASN A 294 -10.50 2.62 12.58
CA ASN A 294 -9.59 3.69 12.27
C ASN A 294 -10.36 4.77 11.51
N LEU A 295 -10.76 5.82 12.21
CA LEU A 295 -11.52 6.93 11.63
C LEU A 295 -10.55 7.83 10.86
N ILE A 296 -10.88 8.11 9.61
CA ILE A 296 -10.07 8.94 8.71
C ILE A 296 -10.81 10.26 8.49
N PRO A 297 -10.38 11.37 9.10
CA PRO A 297 -10.90 12.68 8.69
C PRO A 297 -10.72 12.85 7.19
N PHE A 298 -11.79 13.17 6.48
CA PHE A 298 -11.73 13.29 5.03
C PHE A 298 -10.73 14.37 4.60
N ASN A 299 -9.90 14.04 3.63
CA ASN A 299 -8.94 14.98 3.06
C ASN A 299 -9.46 15.43 1.68
N PRO A 300 -9.90 16.69 1.55
CA PRO A 300 -10.43 17.21 0.30
C PRO A 300 -9.42 17.14 -0.84
N PHE A 301 -9.93 16.95 -2.05
CA PHE A 301 -9.15 17.00 -3.29
C PHE A 301 -9.96 17.70 -4.39
N PRO A 302 -9.34 18.25 -5.42
CA PRO A 302 -10.02 18.97 -6.48
C PRO A 302 -11.13 18.14 -7.13
N GLY A 303 -12.34 18.70 -7.21
CA GLY A 303 -13.53 18.05 -7.77
C GLY A 303 -14.28 17.11 -6.83
N SER A 304 -13.86 16.95 -5.57
CA SER A 304 -14.64 16.24 -4.56
C SER A 304 -15.87 17.03 -4.13
N ARG A 305 -17.01 16.33 -4.02
CA ARG A 305 -18.27 16.89 -3.48
C ARG A 305 -18.37 16.81 -1.95
N TYR A 306 -17.47 16.08 -1.32
CA TYR A 306 -17.51 15.81 0.11
C TYR A 306 -16.73 16.86 0.91
N ARG A 307 -17.10 16.98 2.17
CA ARG A 307 -16.40 17.82 3.18
C ARG A 307 -15.96 16.94 4.35
N ARG A 308 -14.91 17.38 5.03
CA ARG A 308 -14.44 16.77 6.28
C ARG A 308 -15.46 17.01 7.38
N SER A 309 -15.82 15.99 8.13
CA SER A 309 -16.64 16.12 9.34
C SER A 309 -15.98 17.07 10.35
N PRO A 310 -16.75 17.93 11.05
CA PRO A 310 -16.22 18.75 12.12
C PRO A 310 -15.55 17.92 13.23
N ALA A 311 -14.50 18.45 13.85
CA ALA A 311 -13.75 17.74 14.90
C ALA A 311 -14.63 17.31 16.09
N THR A 312 -15.66 18.09 16.44
CA THR A 312 -16.65 17.75 17.46
C THR A 312 -17.48 16.52 17.07
N ARG A 313 -17.85 16.40 15.80
CA ARG A 313 -18.59 15.24 15.27
C ARG A 313 -17.73 13.99 15.27
N ILE A 314 -16.48 14.10 14.81
CA ILE A 314 -15.53 12.97 14.85
C ILE A 314 -15.33 12.48 16.30
N ARG A 315 -15.12 13.41 17.24
CA ARG A 315 -14.97 13.09 18.66
C ARG A 315 -16.18 12.38 19.21
N ARG A 316 -17.40 12.88 18.92
CA ARG A 316 -18.65 12.23 19.32
C ARG A 316 -18.79 10.82 18.75
N PHE A 317 -18.39 10.63 17.51
CA PHE A 317 -18.40 9.29 16.86
C PHE A 317 -17.42 8.33 17.55
N VAL A 318 -16.20 8.80 17.90
CA VAL A 318 -15.21 8.04 18.68
C VAL A 318 -15.79 7.63 20.05
N GLU A 319 -16.41 8.58 20.78
CA GLU A 319 -17.00 8.31 22.09
C GLU A 319 -18.05 7.19 21.99
N LEU A 320 -18.99 7.27 21.06
CA LEU A 320 -20.02 6.25 20.87
C LEU A 320 -19.45 4.84 20.61
N LEU A 321 -18.39 4.74 19.79
CA LEU A 321 -17.75 3.45 19.51
C LEU A 321 -16.94 2.95 20.71
N SER A 322 -16.22 3.85 21.39
CA SER A 322 -15.39 3.51 22.53
C SER A 322 -16.20 3.13 23.78
N ASP A 323 -17.31 3.82 24.04
CA ASP A 323 -18.25 3.51 25.13
C ASP A 323 -18.88 2.12 24.96
N ALA A 324 -19.01 1.66 23.73
CA ALA A 324 -19.42 0.29 23.40
C ALA A 324 -18.26 -0.74 23.48
N GLY A 325 -17.07 -0.35 23.95
CA GLY A 325 -15.92 -1.23 24.12
C GLY A 325 -15.11 -1.51 22.86
N VAL A 326 -15.37 -0.80 21.74
CA VAL A 326 -14.64 -1.00 20.49
C VAL A 326 -13.42 -0.06 20.40
N VAL A 327 -12.22 -0.62 20.26
CA VAL A 327 -11.00 0.17 20.09
C VAL A 327 -11.12 1.05 18.86
N THR A 328 -11.11 2.35 19.06
CA THR A 328 -11.30 3.34 17.99
C THR A 328 -10.17 4.36 18.01
N THR A 329 -9.54 4.56 16.88
CA THR A 329 -8.47 5.55 16.68
C THR A 329 -8.88 6.56 15.61
N THR A 330 -8.48 7.81 15.77
CA THR A 330 -8.61 8.81 14.71
C THR A 330 -7.26 9.03 14.06
N ARG A 331 -7.22 8.90 12.74
CA ARG A 331 -5.99 9.08 11.98
C ARG A 331 -5.59 10.54 11.98
N LYS A 332 -4.36 10.83 12.39
CA LYS A 332 -3.80 12.16 12.26
C LYS A 332 -3.46 12.40 10.79
N THR A 333 -3.97 13.49 10.21
CA THR A 333 -3.58 13.91 8.86
C THR A 333 -2.08 14.19 8.83
N ARG A 334 -1.38 13.68 7.83
CA ARG A 334 0.06 13.82 7.63
C ARG A 334 0.33 14.28 6.21
N GLY A 335 1.38 15.12 6.03
CA GLY A 335 1.80 15.58 4.71
C GLY A 335 0.70 16.35 3.97
N GLU A 336 -0.09 17.18 4.66
CA GLU A 336 -1.22 17.93 4.07
C GLU A 336 -0.70 18.96 3.04
N ASP A 337 0.41 19.60 3.34
CA ASP A 337 1.13 20.58 2.51
C ASP A 337 1.65 20.02 1.17
N ILE A 338 1.95 18.71 1.14
CA ILE A 338 2.43 18.00 -0.05
C ILE A 338 1.36 17.06 -0.67
N ALA A 339 0.10 17.17 -0.26
CA ALA A 339 -1.01 16.31 -0.69
C ALA A 339 -0.68 14.81 -0.56
N ALA A 340 -0.09 14.40 0.58
CA ALA A 340 0.30 13.02 0.88
C ALA A 340 -0.69 12.28 1.77
N ALA A 341 -1.80 12.90 2.14
CA ALA A 341 -2.78 12.29 3.03
C ALA A 341 -3.60 11.19 2.34
N CYS A 342 -4.21 10.31 3.15
CA CYS A 342 -5.03 9.21 2.65
C CYS A 342 -6.17 9.71 1.77
N GLY A 343 -6.36 9.04 0.62
CA GLY A 343 -7.37 9.40 -0.38
C GLY A 343 -6.97 10.53 -1.33
N GLN A 344 -5.82 11.20 -1.10
CA GLN A 344 -5.34 12.30 -1.95
C GLN A 344 -4.34 11.88 -3.02
N LEU A 345 -3.76 10.67 -2.92
CA LEU A 345 -2.76 10.23 -3.88
C LEU A 345 -3.31 10.25 -5.29
N ALA A 346 -2.64 10.99 -6.14
CA ALA A 346 -3.08 11.35 -7.46
C ALA A 346 -1.90 11.42 -8.43
N GLY A 347 -1.17 10.32 -8.59
CA GLY A 347 -0.13 10.21 -9.59
C GLY A 347 -0.60 10.62 -10.99
N GLN A 348 0.20 10.48 -12.00
CA GLN A 348 -0.25 10.64 -13.38
C GLN A 348 -0.74 9.28 -13.90
N VAL A 349 -2.00 9.22 -14.34
CA VAL A 349 -2.61 7.99 -14.83
C VAL A 349 -3.23 8.22 -16.20
N LEU A 350 -2.81 7.43 -17.19
CA LEU A 350 -3.46 7.38 -18.49
C LEU A 350 -4.67 6.43 -18.40
N ASP A 351 -5.84 6.99 -18.11
CA ASP A 351 -7.06 6.21 -17.88
C ASP A 351 -7.49 5.42 -19.13
N ARG A 352 -7.59 4.10 -19.01
CA ARG A 352 -8.13 3.19 -20.03
C ARG A 352 -9.62 2.90 -19.85
N THR A 353 -10.21 3.30 -18.74
CA THR A 353 -11.64 3.05 -18.47
C THR A 353 -12.57 4.08 -19.10
N GLN A 354 -12.02 5.15 -19.70
CA GLN A 354 -12.74 6.29 -20.29
C GLN A 354 -13.67 7.05 -19.31
N ARG A 355 -13.56 6.81 -18.00
CA ARG A 355 -14.41 7.46 -16.96
C ARG A 355 -14.10 8.94 -16.80
N THR A 356 -12.86 9.33 -17.04
CA THR A 356 -12.37 10.69 -16.74
C THR A 356 -12.61 11.69 -17.86
N GLY A 357 -13.15 11.28 -19.01
CA GLY A 357 -13.42 12.17 -20.15
C GLY A 357 -12.26 13.15 -20.38
N ARG A 358 -11.09 12.70 -20.84
CA ARG A 358 -9.89 13.50 -21.23
C ARG A 358 -9.42 14.58 -20.25
N ARG A 359 -9.66 14.48 -18.94
CA ARG A 359 -9.02 15.34 -17.96
C ARG A 359 -7.65 14.75 -17.57
N SER A 360 -6.61 15.12 -18.33
CA SER A 360 -5.23 14.90 -17.88
C SER A 360 -4.96 15.79 -16.67
N PHE A 361 -4.76 15.19 -15.49
CA PHE A 361 -4.14 15.89 -14.38
C PHE A 361 -2.66 16.05 -14.73
N VAL A 362 -2.26 17.27 -15.08
CA VAL A 362 -0.85 17.59 -15.29
C VAL A 362 -0.23 17.77 -13.90
N LEU A 363 0.65 16.85 -13.51
CA LEU A 363 1.54 17.08 -12.37
C LEU A 363 2.50 18.20 -12.75
N HIS A 364 2.42 19.35 -12.07
CA HIS A 364 3.51 20.30 -12.08
C HIS A 364 4.67 19.69 -11.27
N LEU A 365 5.65 19.16 -11.99
CA LEU A 365 6.92 18.70 -11.43
C LEU A 365 7.80 19.92 -11.16
N ASP A 366 7.52 20.69 -10.12
CA ASP A 366 8.52 21.59 -9.58
C ASP A 366 9.63 20.73 -8.97
N ARG A 367 10.80 20.80 -9.59
CA ARG A 367 12.02 20.17 -9.05
C ARG A 367 12.37 20.88 -7.76
N GLN A 368 11.92 20.34 -6.62
CA GLN A 368 12.47 20.67 -5.32
C GLN A 368 13.42 19.56 -4.87
N GLU A 369 14.57 20.00 -4.55
CA GLU A 369 15.86 19.40 -4.24
C GLU A 369 15.78 18.10 -3.44
N VAL A 370 16.50 17.09 -3.97
CA VAL A 370 17.06 15.96 -3.23
C VAL A 370 17.87 16.54 -2.06
N CYS A 371 17.73 15.96 -0.86
CA CYS A 371 18.53 16.33 0.32
C CYS A 371 19.97 16.68 -0.08
N THR A 372 20.34 17.96 -0.06
CA THR A 372 21.71 18.43 -0.04
C THR A 372 22.22 18.41 1.40
#